data_7219968713a6021d847cccc09e9c9bb6
#
_entry.id   7219968713a6021d847cccc09e9c9bb6
#
_cell.length_a   1.000
_cell.length_b   1.000
_cell.length_c   1.000
_cell.angle_alpha   90.00
_cell.angle_beta   90.00
_cell.angle_gamma   90.00
#
_symmetry.space_group_name_H-M   'P 1'
#
loop_
_entity.id
_entity.type
_entity.pdbx_description
1 polymer ?
#
loop_
_entity_poly.entity_id
_entity_poly.type
_entity_poly.pdbx_seq_one_letter_code
_entity_poly.pdbx_strand_id
1 'polypeptide(L)'
;MSRIQTRLDQGWVGHVSDDLDEVFALAKKHIDEHTPISIAYHGNIVDLLKYAVDNNINIPLLSDQTSCHAAYDGGYCPQGLTFEQRTELLARDRDEYARRVNESLRTHYELIRTLTDRGTYFFDYGNAFMATVFESGVTEIAHAVGIIAEVDMSRIQTRLDQGWVGHVSDDLDEVFALAKKHIDEHTPISIAYHGNIVDLLKYAVDNNINIPLLSDQTSCHAAYDGGYCPQGLTFEQRTELLARDRDEYARRVNESLRTHYELIRTLTDRGTYFFDYGNAFMATVFESGVTEIAKDGDARNGFIWPSYVEDIMGPELFDYGYGPFRWVCLSGKREDLIATDHAAMDCIDPNRRGQDRDNYIWIRDAEANNLVVGTQARILYQDAQGRMDIALRFNKMVRDGEIGPVMLGRDHHDVSGTDSPFRETANIKDGSNVMADMATQCFAGNAARGMSLVTLHNGGGTGIGNAINGGFGLVLDGSERVDNVIRSSLLWDVMCGVARRGWARNAHSIETATEFNHEHNDAQITLPYLVDDALIDGLVK
;
A
#
# COMPACT_ATOMS: atom_id res chain seq x y z
N MET A 1 1.38 14.42 -32.18
CA MET A 1 0.50 13.97 -33.31
C MET A 1 0.56 12.47 -33.53
N SER A 2 1.72 11.76 -33.65
CA SER A 2 1.75 10.34 -34.00
C SER A 2 0.89 9.42 -33.11
N ARG A 3 0.93 9.61 -31.78
CA ARG A 3 0.13 8.81 -30.84
C ARG A 3 -1.38 9.11 -30.93
N ILE A 4 -1.75 10.36 -31.16
CA ILE A 4 -3.17 10.75 -31.37
C ILE A 4 -3.66 10.16 -32.68
N GLN A 5 -2.84 10.24 -33.76
CA GLN A 5 -3.20 9.69 -35.06
C GLN A 5 -3.44 8.18 -35.00
N THR A 6 -2.56 7.43 -34.29
CA THR A 6 -2.75 5.99 -34.10
C THR A 6 -4.09 5.67 -33.44
N ARG A 7 -4.49 6.43 -32.39
CA ARG A 7 -5.79 6.23 -31.72
C ARG A 7 -6.99 6.62 -32.58
N LEU A 8 -6.82 7.66 -33.40
CA LEU A 8 -7.85 8.05 -34.38
C LEU A 8 -8.04 6.94 -35.41
N ASP A 9 -6.94 6.39 -35.97
CA ASP A 9 -6.97 5.31 -36.95
C ASP A 9 -7.57 4.01 -36.38
N GLN A 10 -7.42 3.79 -35.08
CA GLN A 10 -8.03 2.67 -34.34
C GLN A 10 -9.49 2.90 -33.95
N GLY A 11 -10.04 4.09 -34.18
CA GLY A 11 -11.40 4.44 -33.82
C GLY A 11 -11.62 4.68 -32.30
N TRP A 12 -10.53 4.86 -31.53
CA TRP A 12 -10.61 5.12 -30.08
C TRP A 12 -10.83 6.60 -29.76
N VAL A 13 -10.57 7.48 -30.71
CA VAL A 13 -10.79 8.92 -30.62
C VAL A 13 -11.75 9.33 -31.72
N GLY A 14 -12.83 10.02 -31.34
CA GLY A 14 -13.86 10.47 -32.28
C GLY A 14 -13.54 11.84 -32.90
N HIS A 15 -12.78 12.68 -32.22
CA HIS A 15 -12.41 14.02 -32.67
C HIS A 15 -11.05 14.45 -32.15
N VAL A 16 -10.34 15.28 -32.92
CA VAL A 16 -9.04 15.86 -32.55
C VAL A 16 -9.06 17.35 -32.83
N SER A 17 -8.67 18.17 -31.84
CA SER A 17 -8.52 19.61 -31.99
C SER A 17 -7.35 20.14 -31.18
N ASP A 18 -6.77 21.25 -31.59
CA ASP A 18 -5.83 22.09 -30.85
C ASP A 18 -6.48 23.38 -30.32
N ASP A 19 -7.77 23.56 -30.59
CA ASP A 19 -8.59 24.69 -30.14
C ASP A 19 -9.44 24.28 -28.92
N LEU A 20 -9.19 24.92 -27.78
CA LEU A 20 -9.89 24.64 -26.53
C LEU A 20 -11.38 25.07 -26.57
N ASP A 21 -11.71 26.15 -27.31
CA ASP A 21 -13.12 26.56 -27.48
C ASP A 21 -13.89 25.48 -28.21
N GLU A 22 -13.31 24.91 -29.28
CA GLU A 22 -13.92 23.80 -30.02
C GLU A 22 -14.04 22.53 -29.15
N VAL A 23 -12.98 22.15 -28.42
CA VAL A 23 -12.97 20.98 -27.55
C VAL A 23 -14.10 21.02 -26.52
N PHE A 24 -14.21 22.13 -25.80
CA PHE A 24 -15.22 22.25 -24.74
C PHE A 24 -16.64 22.49 -25.29
N ALA A 25 -16.77 23.19 -26.41
CA ALA A 25 -18.08 23.34 -27.09
C ALA A 25 -18.61 21.98 -27.58
N LEU A 26 -17.74 21.16 -28.17
CA LEU A 26 -18.10 19.83 -28.64
C LEU A 26 -18.42 18.88 -27.47
N ALA A 27 -17.61 18.90 -26.41
CA ALA A 27 -17.89 18.14 -25.19
C ALA A 27 -19.26 18.51 -24.61
N LYS A 28 -19.53 19.81 -24.44
CA LYS A 28 -20.82 20.30 -23.94
C LYS A 28 -21.99 19.85 -24.81
N LYS A 29 -21.88 19.96 -26.13
CA LYS A 29 -22.91 19.51 -27.06
C LYS A 29 -23.27 18.05 -26.83
N HIS A 30 -22.25 17.17 -26.74
CA HIS A 30 -22.49 15.74 -26.56
C HIS A 30 -23.02 15.38 -25.17
N ILE A 31 -22.66 16.15 -24.13
CA ILE A 31 -23.27 16.05 -22.80
C ILE A 31 -24.75 16.41 -22.86
N ASP A 32 -25.10 17.53 -23.49
CA ASP A 32 -26.49 17.99 -23.62
C ASP A 32 -27.36 17.01 -24.46
N GLU A 33 -26.75 16.38 -25.48
CA GLU A 33 -27.40 15.38 -26.34
C GLU A 33 -27.40 13.95 -25.76
N HIS A 34 -26.75 13.72 -24.61
CA HIS A 34 -26.54 12.40 -24.01
C HIS A 34 -25.88 11.39 -24.95
N THR A 35 -24.95 11.83 -25.79
CA THR A 35 -24.22 10.99 -26.75
C THR A 35 -22.77 10.88 -26.38
N PRO A 36 -22.17 9.65 -26.41
CA PRO A 36 -20.76 9.48 -26.05
C PRO A 36 -19.84 10.05 -27.14
N ILE A 37 -18.76 10.68 -26.73
CA ILE A 37 -17.66 11.09 -27.61
C ILE A 37 -16.32 10.99 -26.88
N SER A 38 -15.27 10.66 -27.62
CA SER A 38 -13.87 10.74 -27.18
C SER A 38 -13.17 11.85 -27.96
N ILE A 39 -12.68 12.87 -27.28
CA ILE A 39 -12.01 14.04 -27.87
C ILE A 39 -10.55 14.06 -27.44
N ALA A 40 -9.63 14.14 -28.39
CA ALA A 40 -8.21 14.35 -28.11
C ALA A 40 -7.87 15.82 -28.31
N TYR A 41 -7.43 16.46 -27.24
CA TYR A 41 -6.81 17.78 -27.32
C TYR A 41 -5.32 17.64 -27.67
N HIS A 42 -4.87 18.27 -28.73
CA HIS A 42 -3.47 18.32 -29.12
C HIS A 42 -2.82 19.59 -28.57
N GLY A 43 -2.49 19.58 -27.28
CA GLY A 43 -1.92 20.72 -26.59
C GLY A 43 -1.32 20.32 -25.24
N ASN A 44 -0.98 21.32 -24.45
CA ASN A 44 -0.45 21.13 -23.10
C ASN A 44 -1.59 20.93 -22.10
N ILE A 45 -1.46 19.96 -21.20
CA ILE A 45 -2.49 19.68 -20.18
C ILE A 45 -2.72 20.88 -19.25
N VAL A 46 -1.67 21.63 -18.92
CA VAL A 46 -1.78 22.81 -18.05
C VAL A 46 -2.66 23.89 -18.72
N ASP A 47 -2.57 24.05 -20.03
CA ASP A 47 -3.42 25.01 -20.79
C ASP A 47 -4.89 24.56 -20.78
N LEU A 48 -5.15 23.26 -20.94
CA LEU A 48 -6.51 22.69 -20.88
C LEU A 48 -7.14 22.90 -19.49
N LEU A 49 -6.39 22.58 -18.42
CA LEU A 49 -6.88 22.77 -17.05
C LEU A 49 -7.08 24.24 -16.72
N LYS A 50 -6.17 25.11 -17.18
CA LYS A 50 -6.30 26.56 -17.00
C LYS A 50 -7.57 27.08 -17.69
N TYR A 51 -7.81 26.66 -18.91
CA TYR A 51 -9.03 27.03 -19.65
C TYR A 51 -10.28 26.60 -18.88
N ALA A 52 -10.31 25.37 -18.35
CA ALA A 52 -11.45 24.87 -17.57
C ALA A 52 -11.65 25.69 -16.27
N VAL A 53 -10.58 26.04 -15.56
CA VAL A 53 -10.64 26.88 -14.37
C VAL A 53 -11.15 28.29 -14.67
N ASP A 54 -10.57 28.94 -15.69
CA ASP A 54 -10.87 30.33 -16.08
C ASP A 54 -12.34 30.48 -16.58
N ASN A 55 -12.87 29.45 -17.25
CA ASN A 55 -14.24 29.44 -17.78
C ASN A 55 -15.25 28.74 -16.85
N ASN A 56 -14.86 28.41 -15.61
CA ASN A 56 -15.68 27.75 -14.61
C ASN A 56 -16.38 26.48 -15.14
N ILE A 57 -15.65 25.67 -15.91
CA ILE A 57 -16.16 24.43 -16.48
C ILE A 57 -16.09 23.33 -15.41
N ASN A 58 -17.22 22.63 -15.22
CA ASN A 58 -17.27 21.50 -14.32
C ASN A 58 -16.68 20.26 -15.00
N ILE A 59 -15.64 19.69 -14.39
CA ILE A 59 -15.03 18.40 -14.77
C ILE A 59 -15.30 17.44 -13.60
N PRO A 60 -16.30 16.54 -13.69
CA PRO A 60 -16.65 15.65 -12.58
C PRO A 60 -15.55 14.68 -12.20
N LEU A 61 -14.77 14.21 -13.18
CA LEU A 61 -13.71 13.21 -13.02
C LEU A 61 -12.47 13.64 -13.78
N LEU A 62 -11.33 13.68 -13.11
CA LEU A 62 -10.02 14.03 -13.65
C LEU A 62 -8.99 13.00 -13.22
N SER A 63 -8.10 12.60 -14.13
CA SER A 63 -6.97 11.76 -13.79
C SER A 63 -5.70 12.16 -14.52
N ASP A 64 -4.55 12.04 -13.87
CA ASP A 64 -3.25 12.02 -14.55
C ASP A 64 -2.77 10.57 -14.69
N GLN A 65 -2.34 10.19 -15.90
CA GLN A 65 -1.91 8.81 -16.17
C GLN A 65 -0.44 8.71 -16.58
N THR A 66 0.07 9.67 -17.30
CA THR A 66 1.40 9.53 -17.93
C THR A 66 2.17 10.84 -18.07
N SER A 67 1.66 11.96 -17.55
CA SER A 67 2.31 13.27 -17.76
C SER A 67 3.71 13.33 -17.13
N CYS A 68 3.91 12.63 -16.02
CA CYS A 68 5.13 12.65 -15.24
C CYS A 68 6.03 11.41 -15.41
N HIS A 69 5.74 10.51 -16.37
CA HIS A 69 6.68 9.43 -16.67
C HIS A 69 8.02 9.97 -17.19
N ALA A 70 9.10 9.72 -16.44
CA ALA A 70 10.43 10.26 -16.71
C ALA A 70 10.41 11.79 -16.94
N ALA A 71 9.77 12.54 -16.05
CA ALA A 71 9.46 13.95 -16.21
C ALA A 71 10.71 14.78 -16.57
N TYR A 72 11.82 14.53 -15.88
CA TYR A 72 13.09 15.26 -16.08
C TYR A 72 13.96 14.73 -17.23
N ASP A 73 13.58 13.62 -17.84
CA ASP A 73 14.23 13.02 -19.01
C ASP A 73 13.41 13.19 -20.30
N GLY A 74 12.52 14.18 -20.30
CA GLY A 74 11.73 14.54 -21.47
C GLY A 74 10.35 13.92 -21.52
N GLY A 75 9.90 13.26 -20.45
CA GLY A 75 8.52 12.76 -20.35
C GLY A 75 7.50 13.89 -20.19
N TYR A 76 7.81 14.89 -19.38
CA TYR A 76 6.96 16.06 -19.19
C TYR A 76 7.25 17.17 -20.21
N CYS A 77 6.22 17.82 -20.72
CA CYS A 77 6.36 19.00 -21.58
C CYS A 77 5.98 20.26 -20.77
N PRO A 78 6.96 21.10 -20.38
CA PRO A 78 6.67 22.33 -19.67
C PRO A 78 5.71 23.24 -20.43
N GLN A 79 4.83 23.93 -19.72
CA GLN A 79 3.91 24.89 -20.30
C GLN A 79 4.64 25.94 -21.15
N GLY A 80 4.05 26.30 -22.27
CA GLY A 80 4.60 27.31 -23.21
C GLY A 80 5.70 26.80 -24.13
N LEU A 81 6.03 25.50 -24.10
CA LEU A 81 6.96 24.87 -25.04
C LEU A 81 6.22 23.89 -25.97
N THR A 82 6.64 23.88 -27.25
CA THR A 82 6.27 22.77 -28.14
C THR A 82 7.10 21.52 -27.82
N PHE A 83 6.69 20.38 -28.36
CA PHE A 83 7.44 19.14 -28.20
C PHE A 83 8.88 19.24 -28.72
N GLU A 84 9.08 19.93 -29.83
CA GLU A 84 10.40 20.18 -30.44
C GLU A 84 11.26 21.09 -29.55
N GLN A 85 10.70 22.22 -29.11
CA GLN A 85 11.36 23.17 -28.21
C GLN A 85 11.76 22.53 -26.88
N ARG A 86 10.87 21.67 -26.33
CA ARG A 86 11.18 20.88 -25.14
C ARG A 86 12.36 19.95 -25.37
N THR A 87 12.39 19.24 -26.49
CA THR A 87 13.47 18.30 -26.83
C THR A 87 14.80 19.02 -27.04
N GLU A 88 14.77 20.17 -27.72
CA GLU A 88 15.95 21.00 -27.91
C GLU A 88 16.48 21.59 -26.59
N LEU A 89 15.57 22.04 -25.71
CA LEU A 89 15.94 22.56 -24.40
C LEU A 89 16.59 21.48 -23.53
N LEU A 90 16.00 20.30 -23.46
CA LEU A 90 16.54 19.15 -22.71
C LEU A 90 17.94 18.77 -23.17
N ALA A 91 18.18 18.77 -24.48
CA ALA A 91 19.50 18.45 -25.05
C ALA A 91 20.55 19.54 -24.80
N ARG A 92 20.13 20.79 -24.75
CA ARG A 92 21.02 21.98 -24.64
C ARG A 92 21.29 22.35 -23.18
N ASP A 93 20.29 22.31 -22.32
CA ASP A 93 20.34 22.84 -20.96
C ASP A 93 19.36 22.07 -20.06
N ARG A 94 19.86 21.00 -19.43
CA ARG A 94 19.06 20.13 -18.54
C ARG A 94 18.58 20.86 -17.29
N ASP A 95 19.38 21.78 -16.75
CA ASP A 95 19.04 22.52 -15.53
C ASP A 95 17.88 23.48 -15.79
N GLU A 96 17.94 24.24 -16.90
CA GLU A 96 16.85 25.13 -17.31
C GLU A 96 15.59 24.31 -17.68
N TYR A 97 15.75 23.12 -18.28
CA TYR A 97 14.64 22.24 -18.54
C TYR A 97 13.98 21.78 -17.25
N ALA A 98 14.76 21.30 -16.27
CA ALA A 98 14.25 20.86 -14.96
C ALA A 98 13.57 22.01 -14.21
N ARG A 99 14.13 23.21 -14.24
CA ARG A 99 13.51 24.41 -13.65
C ARG A 99 12.12 24.69 -14.24
N ARG A 100 11.98 24.63 -15.56
CA ARG A 100 10.69 24.82 -16.23
C ARG A 100 9.70 23.70 -15.97
N VAL A 101 10.18 22.47 -15.85
CA VAL A 101 9.34 21.32 -15.41
C VAL A 101 8.76 21.63 -14.04
N ASN A 102 9.58 22.04 -13.07
CA ASN A 102 9.12 22.34 -11.71
C ASN A 102 8.09 23.48 -11.67
N GLU A 103 8.32 24.56 -12.42
CA GLU A 103 7.37 25.69 -12.51
C GLU A 103 6.03 25.24 -13.10
N SER A 104 6.09 24.42 -14.16
CA SER A 104 4.89 23.92 -14.81
C SER A 104 4.13 22.89 -13.95
N LEU A 105 4.83 22.04 -13.20
CA LEU A 105 4.24 21.10 -12.26
C LEU A 105 3.51 21.81 -11.12
N ARG A 106 4.10 22.90 -10.59
CA ARG A 106 3.42 23.72 -9.57
C ARG A 106 2.11 24.29 -10.11
N THR A 107 2.13 24.89 -11.31
CA THR A 107 0.91 25.41 -11.95
C THR A 107 -0.11 24.29 -12.21
N HIS A 108 0.35 23.13 -12.67
CA HIS A 108 -0.49 21.97 -12.92
C HIS A 108 -1.21 21.52 -11.64
N TYR A 109 -0.47 21.40 -10.55
CA TYR A 109 -1.01 21.07 -9.22
C TYR A 109 -2.03 22.10 -8.73
N GLU A 110 -1.73 23.41 -8.81
CA GLU A 110 -2.63 24.47 -8.38
C GLU A 110 -3.97 24.48 -9.15
N LEU A 111 -3.93 24.15 -10.45
CA LEU A 111 -5.13 24.03 -11.27
C LEU A 111 -5.97 22.79 -10.90
N ILE A 112 -5.32 21.64 -10.70
CA ILE A 112 -6.00 20.43 -10.21
C ILE A 112 -6.64 20.70 -8.85
N ARG A 113 -5.90 21.31 -7.93
CA ARG A 113 -6.41 21.67 -6.60
C ARG A 113 -7.63 22.59 -6.71
N THR A 114 -7.56 23.62 -7.56
CA THR A 114 -8.71 24.52 -7.76
C THR A 114 -9.94 23.77 -8.28
N LEU A 115 -9.76 22.78 -9.16
CA LEU A 115 -10.86 21.95 -9.66
C LEU A 115 -11.39 21.01 -8.57
N THR A 116 -10.53 20.40 -7.77
CA THR A 116 -10.94 19.53 -6.66
C THR A 116 -11.70 20.31 -5.58
N ASP A 117 -11.27 21.54 -5.26
CA ASP A 117 -12.00 22.44 -4.35
C ASP A 117 -13.42 22.80 -4.88
N ARG A 118 -13.64 22.69 -6.20
CA ARG A 118 -14.95 22.87 -6.85
C ARG A 118 -15.76 21.57 -6.98
N GLY A 119 -15.24 20.44 -6.47
CA GLY A 119 -15.94 19.15 -6.45
C GLY A 119 -15.52 18.16 -7.56
N THR A 120 -14.44 18.43 -8.29
CA THR A 120 -13.84 17.45 -9.20
C THR A 120 -13.23 16.30 -8.39
N TYR A 121 -13.56 15.07 -8.72
CA TYR A 121 -12.84 13.91 -8.20
C TYR A 121 -11.56 13.71 -9.01
N PHE A 122 -10.41 13.82 -8.35
CA PHE A 122 -9.09 13.61 -8.97
C PHE A 122 -8.43 12.33 -8.43
N PHE A 123 -7.82 11.56 -9.32
CA PHE A 123 -6.91 10.48 -8.95
C PHE A 123 -5.69 10.46 -9.88
N ASP A 124 -4.55 10.14 -9.31
CA ASP A 124 -3.31 9.91 -10.06
C ASP A 124 -3.17 8.41 -10.34
N TYR A 125 -2.93 8.06 -11.60
CA TYR A 125 -2.73 6.67 -11.99
C TYR A 125 -1.28 6.24 -11.72
N GLY A 126 -1.07 5.50 -10.63
CA GLY A 126 0.25 5.01 -10.23
C GLY A 126 1.10 6.04 -9.47
N ASN A 127 0.51 7.11 -8.95
CA ASN A 127 1.16 8.15 -8.13
C ASN A 127 2.33 8.90 -8.78
N ALA A 128 2.54 8.75 -10.09
CA ALA A 128 3.68 9.36 -10.77
C ALA A 128 3.61 10.89 -10.77
N PHE A 129 2.42 11.46 -10.95
CA PHE A 129 2.21 12.91 -10.90
C PHE A 129 2.43 13.46 -9.50
N MET A 130 1.74 12.90 -8.49
CA MET A 130 1.83 13.38 -7.10
C MET A 130 3.27 13.29 -6.57
N ALA A 131 3.97 12.19 -6.85
CA ALA A 131 5.36 12.02 -6.44
C ALA A 131 6.28 13.05 -7.11
N THR A 132 6.15 13.26 -8.43
CA THR A 132 6.98 14.23 -9.15
C THR A 132 6.69 15.67 -8.72
N VAL A 133 5.44 16.01 -8.45
CA VAL A 133 5.05 17.32 -7.90
C VAL A 133 5.68 17.53 -6.52
N PHE A 134 5.65 16.53 -5.65
CA PHE A 134 6.33 16.59 -4.35
C PHE A 134 7.85 16.78 -4.50
N GLU A 135 8.49 16.00 -5.36
CA GLU A 135 9.94 16.11 -5.66
C GLU A 135 10.33 17.47 -6.26
N SER A 136 9.42 18.15 -6.95
CA SER A 136 9.61 19.50 -7.48
C SER A 136 9.60 20.60 -6.41
N GLY A 137 9.36 20.23 -5.14
CA GLY A 137 9.31 21.15 -4.00
C GLY A 137 7.90 21.66 -3.65
N VAL A 138 6.85 21.09 -4.24
CA VAL A 138 5.44 21.34 -3.87
C VAL A 138 5.04 20.37 -2.77
N THR A 139 5.55 20.59 -1.56
CA THR A 139 5.38 19.65 -0.43
C THR A 139 3.96 19.58 0.09
N GLU A 140 3.13 20.58 -0.18
CA GLU A 140 1.72 20.64 0.19
C GLU A 140 0.85 19.58 -0.50
N ILE A 141 1.32 18.90 -1.54
CA ILE A 141 0.60 17.78 -2.17
C ILE A 141 0.61 16.51 -1.31
N ALA A 142 1.59 16.37 -0.43
CA ALA A 142 1.78 15.20 0.42
C ALA A 142 1.41 15.47 1.89
N HIS A 143 0.58 16.48 2.17
CA HIS A 143 0.13 16.72 3.53
C HIS A 143 -0.99 15.75 3.91
N ALA A 144 -0.78 15.04 5.00
CA ALA A 144 -1.80 14.24 5.62
C ALA A 144 -2.03 14.73 7.06
N VAL A 145 -3.31 14.80 7.44
CA VAL A 145 -3.71 14.96 8.84
C VAL A 145 -4.23 13.61 9.31
N GLY A 146 -3.47 12.97 10.19
CA GLY A 146 -3.81 11.66 10.73
C GLY A 146 -4.12 11.70 12.22
N ILE A 147 -5.20 11.02 12.64
CA ILE A 147 -5.55 10.81 14.04
C ILE A 147 -5.42 9.32 14.35
N ILE A 148 -4.68 8.98 15.39
CA ILE A 148 -4.51 7.62 15.89
C ILE A 148 -5.14 7.53 17.27
N ALA A 149 -6.13 6.66 17.48
CA ALA A 149 -6.69 6.37 18.79
C ALA A 149 -5.91 5.24 19.46
N GLU A 150 -5.45 5.46 20.68
CA GLU A 150 -4.72 4.45 21.49
C GLU A 150 -5.06 4.66 22.97
N VAL A 151 -5.37 3.58 23.66
CA VAL A 151 -5.69 3.59 25.11
C VAL A 151 -4.46 3.39 25.99
N ASP A 152 -3.36 2.91 25.44
CA ASP A 152 -2.09 2.67 26.16
C ASP A 152 -1.14 3.85 25.96
N MET A 153 -1.06 4.70 26.99
CA MET A 153 -0.18 5.88 26.99
C MET A 153 1.30 5.55 26.75
N SER A 154 1.75 4.36 27.13
CA SER A 154 3.16 3.96 26.92
C SER A 154 3.51 3.81 25.44
N ARG A 155 2.55 3.35 24.63
CA ARG A 155 2.70 3.24 23.17
C ARG A 155 2.68 4.62 22.50
N ILE A 156 1.82 5.52 22.98
CA ILE A 156 1.78 6.92 22.51
C ILE A 156 3.11 7.60 22.82
N GLN A 157 3.61 7.46 24.06
CA GLN A 157 4.87 8.07 24.49
C GLN A 157 6.05 7.61 23.64
N THR A 158 6.11 6.31 23.32
CA THR A 158 7.15 5.78 22.44
C THR A 158 7.15 6.44 21.07
N ARG A 159 5.96 6.64 20.47
CA ARG A 159 5.84 7.32 19.17
C ARG A 159 6.16 8.81 19.24
N LEU A 160 5.81 9.45 20.35
CA LEU A 160 6.14 10.84 20.60
C LEU A 160 7.65 11.04 20.72
N ASP A 161 8.34 10.17 21.49
CA ASP A 161 9.80 10.20 21.67
C ASP A 161 10.55 9.94 20.34
N GLN A 162 9.95 9.19 19.43
CA GLN A 162 10.49 8.92 18.09
C GLN A 162 10.15 10.02 17.06
N GLY A 163 9.35 11.01 17.43
CA GLY A 163 8.93 12.08 16.52
C GLY A 163 7.87 11.67 15.48
N TRP A 164 7.19 10.53 15.68
CA TRP A 164 6.14 10.03 14.76
C TRP A 164 4.77 10.58 15.08
N VAL A 165 4.57 11.15 16.25
CA VAL A 165 3.36 11.84 16.68
C VAL A 165 3.70 13.29 16.98
N GLY A 166 2.97 14.22 16.39
CA GLY A 166 3.19 15.66 16.57
C GLY A 166 2.43 16.25 17.75
N HIS A 167 1.33 15.63 18.15
CA HIS A 167 0.50 16.10 19.27
C HIS A 167 -0.24 14.95 19.95
N VAL A 168 -0.48 15.10 21.27
CA VAL A 168 -1.22 14.12 22.07
C VAL A 168 -2.29 14.84 22.87
N SER A 169 -3.53 14.34 22.86
CA SER A 169 -4.62 14.85 23.68
C SER A 169 -5.61 13.75 24.06
N ASP A 170 -6.28 13.89 25.19
CA ASP A 170 -7.45 13.09 25.60
C ASP A 170 -8.77 13.86 25.41
N ASP A 171 -8.71 15.08 24.91
CA ASP A 171 -9.85 15.94 24.61
C ASP A 171 -10.18 15.88 23.10
N LEU A 172 -11.35 15.34 22.77
CA LEU A 172 -11.82 15.21 21.39
C LEU A 172 -12.10 16.55 20.70
N ASP A 173 -12.54 17.58 21.46
CA ASP A 173 -12.71 18.92 20.91
C ASP A 173 -11.37 19.49 20.46
N GLU A 174 -10.31 19.33 21.27
CA GLU A 174 -8.95 19.74 20.92
C GLU A 174 -8.42 18.96 19.72
N VAL A 175 -8.56 17.62 19.71
CA VAL A 175 -8.09 16.74 18.63
C VAL A 175 -8.67 17.16 17.28
N PHE A 176 -9.99 17.32 17.20
CA PHE A 176 -10.65 17.66 15.94
C PHE A 176 -10.49 19.13 15.56
N ALA A 177 -10.39 20.05 16.52
CA ALA A 177 -10.07 21.45 16.24
C ALA A 177 -8.65 21.59 15.65
N LEU A 178 -7.68 20.86 16.22
CA LEU A 178 -6.30 20.85 15.73
C LEU A 178 -6.22 20.20 14.33
N ALA A 179 -6.89 19.07 14.14
CA ALA A 179 -6.97 18.41 12.82
C ALA A 179 -7.57 19.37 11.77
N LYS A 180 -8.69 20.02 12.09
CA LYS A 180 -9.31 20.99 11.20
C LYS A 180 -8.39 22.17 10.87
N LYS A 181 -7.71 22.72 11.87
CA LYS A 181 -6.72 23.80 11.65
C LYS A 181 -5.66 23.38 10.63
N HIS A 182 -5.06 22.21 10.81
CA HIS A 182 -4.01 21.72 9.91
C HIS A 182 -4.53 21.38 8.52
N ILE A 183 -5.78 20.91 8.39
CA ILE A 183 -6.46 20.75 7.09
C ILE A 183 -6.63 22.11 6.42
N ASP A 184 -7.15 23.11 7.11
CA ASP A 184 -7.38 24.45 6.58
C ASP A 184 -6.06 25.16 6.20
N GLU A 185 -4.99 24.94 6.98
CA GLU A 185 -3.65 25.49 6.75
C GLU A 185 -2.81 24.65 5.75
N HIS A 186 -3.31 23.50 5.31
CA HIS A 186 -2.58 22.55 4.46
C HIS A 186 -1.21 22.15 5.01
N THR A 187 -1.17 21.86 6.31
CA THR A 187 0.05 21.43 6.99
C THR A 187 -0.12 20.02 7.55
N PRO A 188 0.88 19.11 7.38
CA PRO A 188 0.77 17.75 7.89
C PRO A 188 0.86 17.73 9.41
N ILE A 189 0.09 16.84 10.03
CA ILE A 189 0.22 16.51 11.45
C ILE A 189 -0.25 15.09 11.74
N SER A 190 0.41 14.44 12.68
CA SER A 190 -0.03 13.19 13.30
C SER A 190 -0.48 13.48 14.73
N ILE A 191 -1.73 13.19 15.05
CA ILE A 191 -2.35 13.44 16.35
C ILE A 191 -2.66 12.10 17.01
N ALA A 192 -2.20 11.88 18.24
CA ALA A 192 -2.63 10.75 19.04
C ALA A 192 -3.76 11.17 19.97
N TYR A 193 -4.90 10.54 19.82
CA TYR A 193 -5.97 10.61 20.80
C TYR A 193 -5.74 9.52 21.86
N HIS A 194 -5.48 9.94 23.10
CA HIS A 194 -5.38 9.02 24.23
C HIS A 194 -6.76 8.68 24.74
N GLY A 195 -7.39 7.67 24.13
CA GLY A 195 -8.75 7.27 24.47
C GLY A 195 -9.27 6.14 23.60
N ASN A 196 -10.54 5.81 23.81
CA ASN A 196 -11.18 4.71 23.12
C ASN A 196 -11.58 5.10 21.69
N ILE A 197 -11.30 4.23 20.73
CA ILE A 197 -11.66 4.44 19.32
C ILE A 197 -13.17 4.63 19.13
N VAL A 198 -14.00 3.92 19.90
CA VAL A 198 -15.47 4.02 19.80
C VAL A 198 -15.94 5.42 20.20
N ASP A 199 -15.30 6.05 21.18
CA ASP A 199 -15.62 7.41 21.60
C ASP A 199 -15.21 8.44 20.53
N LEU A 200 -14.05 8.26 19.90
CA LEU A 200 -13.60 9.09 18.78
C LEU A 200 -14.56 9.01 17.59
N LEU A 201 -14.94 7.80 17.18
CA LEU A 201 -15.86 7.58 16.07
C LEU A 201 -17.26 8.13 16.40
N LYS A 202 -17.73 7.94 17.62
CA LYS A 202 -19.00 8.50 18.08
C LYS A 202 -18.99 10.02 18.01
N TYR A 203 -17.92 10.66 18.48
CA TYR A 203 -17.77 12.11 18.39
C TYR A 203 -17.83 12.58 16.93
N ALA A 204 -17.13 11.89 16.02
CA ALA A 204 -17.13 12.24 14.61
C ALA A 204 -18.54 12.10 13.99
N VAL A 205 -19.26 11.02 14.31
CA VAL A 205 -20.63 10.80 13.84
C VAL A 205 -21.59 11.87 14.37
N ASP A 206 -21.54 12.14 15.67
CA ASP A 206 -22.45 13.09 16.35
C ASP A 206 -22.25 14.54 15.86
N ASN A 207 -21.00 14.91 15.54
CA ASN A 207 -20.64 16.25 15.06
C ASN A 207 -20.59 16.35 13.52
N ASN A 208 -21.04 15.30 12.81
CA ASN A 208 -21.04 15.25 11.34
C ASN A 208 -19.67 15.58 10.71
N ILE A 209 -18.59 15.08 11.32
CA ILE A 209 -17.24 15.29 10.82
C ILE A 209 -16.98 14.33 9.65
N ASN A 210 -16.47 14.86 8.56
CA ASN A 210 -16.06 14.06 7.41
C ASN A 210 -14.68 13.42 7.68
N ILE A 211 -14.63 12.10 7.65
CA ILE A 211 -13.38 11.31 7.69
C ILE A 211 -13.26 10.63 6.33
N PRO A 212 -12.40 11.11 5.42
CA PRO A 212 -12.29 10.53 4.08
C PRO A 212 -11.76 9.09 4.08
N LEU A 213 -10.83 8.79 4.99
CA LEU A 213 -10.14 7.49 5.09
C LEU A 213 -10.09 7.02 6.53
N LEU A 214 -10.50 5.79 6.78
CA LEU A 214 -10.50 5.15 8.09
C LEU A 214 -9.96 3.72 7.98
N SER A 215 -9.16 3.28 8.93
CA SER A 215 -8.73 1.88 9.01
C SER A 215 -8.69 1.38 10.45
N ASP A 216 -9.00 0.10 10.66
CA ASP A 216 -8.64 -0.61 11.88
C ASP A 216 -7.38 -1.45 11.62
N GLN A 217 -6.39 -1.34 12.49
CA GLN A 217 -5.13 -2.06 12.33
C GLN A 217 -4.90 -3.12 13.41
N THR A 218 -5.24 -2.84 14.64
CA THR A 218 -4.84 -3.68 15.78
C THR A 218 -5.86 -3.78 16.91
N SER A 219 -7.04 -3.14 16.79
CA SER A 219 -8.00 -3.10 17.91
C SER A 219 -8.45 -4.49 18.34
N CYS A 220 -8.54 -5.42 17.40
CA CYS A 220 -9.03 -6.79 17.62
C CYS A 220 -7.94 -7.85 17.71
N HIS A 221 -6.67 -7.47 17.87
CA HIS A 221 -5.61 -8.45 18.17
C HIS A 221 -5.86 -9.12 19.52
N ALA A 222 -6.13 -10.42 19.50
CA ALA A 222 -6.48 -11.19 20.70
C ALA A 222 -7.57 -10.48 21.53
N ALA A 223 -8.67 -10.09 20.88
CA ALA A 223 -9.69 -9.21 21.43
C ALA A 223 -10.19 -9.67 22.82
N TYR A 224 -10.44 -10.97 22.95
CA TYR A 224 -10.98 -11.58 24.19
C TYR A 224 -9.91 -11.91 25.24
N ASP A 225 -8.64 -11.74 24.91
CA ASP A 225 -7.51 -11.94 25.82
C ASP A 225 -6.82 -10.61 26.21
N GLY A 226 -7.56 -9.50 26.11
CA GLY A 226 -7.12 -8.20 26.53
C GLY A 226 -6.59 -7.31 25.39
N GLY A 227 -6.70 -7.74 24.14
CA GLY A 227 -6.34 -6.91 23.00
C GLY A 227 -7.31 -5.75 22.75
N TYR A 228 -8.59 -5.99 22.92
CA TYR A 228 -9.63 -4.94 22.77
C TYR A 228 -9.93 -4.25 24.10
N CYS A 229 -10.06 -2.93 24.09
CA CYS A 229 -10.54 -2.17 25.24
C CYS A 229 -12.02 -1.81 25.04
N PRO A 230 -12.95 -2.41 25.81
CA PRO A 230 -14.37 -2.08 25.73
C PRO A 230 -14.61 -0.60 26.03
N GLN A 231 -15.58 0.00 25.34
CA GLN A 231 -15.99 1.38 25.57
C GLN A 231 -16.35 1.61 27.04
N GLY A 232 -15.95 2.78 27.57
CA GLY A 232 -16.22 3.18 28.95
C GLY A 232 -15.28 2.57 29.99
N LEU A 233 -14.24 1.83 29.57
CA LEU A 233 -13.18 1.35 30.46
C LEU A 233 -11.85 2.01 30.13
N THR A 234 -11.05 2.31 31.18
CA THR A 234 -9.63 2.61 30.98
C THR A 234 -8.84 1.33 30.72
N PHE A 235 -7.59 1.48 30.28
CA PHE A 235 -6.66 0.37 30.09
C PHE A 235 -6.51 -0.49 31.35
N GLU A 236 -6.39 0.14 32.53
CA GLU A 236 -6.28 -0.55 33.82
C GLU A 236 -7.57 -1.27 34.19
N GLN A 237 -8.73 -0.59 34.08
CA GLN A 237 -10.04 -1.17 34.36
C GLN A 237 -10.33 -2.37 33.47
N ARG A 238 -9.95 -2.30 32.19
CA ARG A 238 -10.04 -3.43 31.26
C ARG A 238 -9.19 -4.60 31.75
N THR A 239 -7.94 -4.36 32.15
CA THR A 239 -7.02 -5.39 32.64
C THR A 239 -7.52 -6.04 33.92
N GLU A 240 -8.03 -5.24 34.86
CA GLU A 240 -8.64 -5.73 36.10
C GLU A 240 -9.90 -6.56 35.83
N LEU A 241 -10.76 -6.11 34.92
CA LEU A 241 -11.98 -6.84 34.56
C LEU A 241 -11.64 -8.20 33.93
N LEU A 242 -10.71 -8.24 32.98
CA LEU A 242 -10.26 -9.47 32.33
C LEU A 242 -9.72 -10.49 33.34
N ALA A 243 -8.95 -10.03 34.34
CA ALA A 243 -8.39 -10.89 35.37
C ALA A 243 -9.46 -11.41 36.34
N ARG A 244 -10.49 -10.60 36.62
CA ARG A 244 -11.51 -10.91 37.61
C ARG A 244 -12.70 -11.70 37.04
N ASP A 245 -13.15 -11.33 35.83
CA ASP A 245 -14.38 -11.85 35.22
C ASP A 245 -14.29 -11.83 33.69
N ARG A 246 -13.79 -12.94 33.13
CA ARG A 246 -13.58 -13.09 31.68
C ARG A 246 -14.91 -13.06 30.90
N ASP A 247 -15.99 -13.59 31.49
CA ASP A 247 -17.30 -13.65 30.82
C ASP A 247 -17.90 -12.24 30.70
N GLU A 248 -17.84 -11.46 31.77
CA GLU A 248 -18.27 -10.05 31.73
C GLU A 248 -17.38 -9.22 30.81
N TYR A 249 -16.05 -9.47 30.80
CA TYR A 249 -15.16 -8.83 29.85
C TYR A 249 -15.56 -9.13 28.40
N ALA A 250 -15.75 -10.41 28.04
CA ALA A 250 -16.16 -10.83 26.71
C ALA A 250 -17.52 -10.22 26.31
N ARG A 251 -18.48 -10.17 27.22
CA ARG A 251 -19.78 -9.52 26.98
C ARG A 251 -19.62 -8.05 26.62
N ARG A 252 -18.79 -7.31 27.36
CA ARG A 252 -18.52 -5.89 27.07
C ARG A 252 -17.74 -5.68 25.78
N VAL A 253 -16.81 -6.60 25.44
CA VAL A 253 -16.14 -6.59 24.14
C VAL A 253 -17.17 -6.68 23.02
N ASN A 254 -18.10 -7.66 23.08
CA ASN A 254 -19.13 -7.84 22.06
C ASN A 254 -20.06 -6.62 21.92
N GLU A 255 -20.48 -6.02 23.02
CA GLU A 255 -21.30 -4.80 22.98
C GLU A 255 -20.56 -3.64 22.34
N SER A 256 -19.29 -3.46 22.70
CA SER A 256 -18.46 -2.40 22.16
C SER A 256 -18.12 -2.61 20.67
N LEU A 257 -17.87 -3.86 20.24
CA LEU A 257 -17.64 -4.21 18.84
C LEU A 257 -18.89 -3.93 17.98
N ARG A 258 -20.10 -4.21 18.48
CA ARG A 258 -21.33 -3.86 17.77
C ARG A 258 -21.44 -2.34 17.56
N THR A 259 -21.22 -1.56 18.63
CA THR A 259 -21.24 -0.09 18.54
C THR A 259 -20.14 0.40 17.57
N HIS A 260 -18.95 -0.17 17.64
CA HIS A 260 -17.83 0.16 16.76
C HIS A 260 -18.20 -0.06 15.28
N TYR A 261 -18.76 -1.26 14.97
CA TYR A 261 -19.26 -1.58 13.63
C TYR A 261 -20.33 -0.59 13.15
N GLU A 262 -21.33 -0.27 13.98
CA GLU A 262 -22.43 0.64 13.61
C GLU A 262 -21.93 2.06 13.32
N LEU A 263 -20.93 2.53 14.06
CA LEU A 263 -20.29 3.82 13.81
C LEU A 263 -19.49 3.84 12.50
N ILE A 264 -18.67 2.81 12.24
CA ILE A 264 -17.96 2.68 10.96
C ILE A 264 -18.97 2.59 9.82
N ARG A 265 -20.05 1.80 9.97
CA ARG A 265 -21.11 1.69 8.97
C ARG A 265 -21.74 3.04 8.67
N THR A 266 -22.04 3.83 9.71
CA THR A 266 -22.59 5.18 9.55
C THR A 266 -21.63 6.09 8.79
N LEU A 267 -20.34 6.03 9.07
CA LEU A 267 -19.33 6.83 8.37
C LEU A 267 -19.17 6.39 6.91
N THR A 268 -19.13 5.08 6.65
CA THR A 268 -19.01 4.56 5.27
C THR A 268 -20.25 4.87 4.44
N ASP A 269 -21.45 4.85 5.02
CA ASP A 269 -22.69 5.29 4.36
C ASP A 269 -22.68 6.81 4.03
N ARG A 270 -21.82 7.61 4.69
CA ARG A 270 -21.56 9.03 4.40
C ARG A 270 -20.42 9.27 3.42
N GLY A 271 -19.73 8.20 2.95
CA GLY A 271 -18.65 8.28 1.96
C GLY A 271 -17.24 8.06 2.50
N THR A 272 -17.06 7.72 3.78
CA THR A 272 -15.76 7.30 4.32
C THR A 272 -15.31 6.01 3.62
N TYR A 273 -14.08 6.00 3.10
CA TYR A 273 -13.45 4.74 2.69
C TYR A 273 -12.86 4.05 3.91
N PHE A 274 -13.39 2.87 4.24
CA PHE A 274 -12.87 2.06 5.34
C PHE A 274 -12.20 0.79 4.80
N PHE A 275 -11.08 0.39 5.40
CA PHE A 275 -10.47 -0.91 5.24
C PHE A 275 -9.98 -1.46 6.57
N ASP A 276 -10.11 -2.76 6.76
CA ASP A 276 -9.45 -3.50 7.84
C ASP A 276 -8.03 -3.88 7.38
N TYR A 277 -7.03 -3.70 8.22
CA TYR A 277 -5.66 -3.99 7.81
C TYR A 277 -5.43 -5.47 7.50
N GLY A 278 -5.97 -6.38 8.30
CA GLY A 278 -5.74 -7.81 8.12
C GLY A 278 -6.94 -8.68 8.48
N ASN A 279 -8.16 -8.17 8.33
CA ASN A 279 -9.42 -8.85 8.65
C ASN A 279 -9.67 -9.16 10.14
N ALA A 280 -8.80 -8.77 11.06
CA ALA A 280 -8.98 -9.09 12.46
C ALA A 280 -10.22 -8.43 13.07
N PHE A 281 -10.47 -7.17 12.71
CA PHE A 281 -11.66 -6.45 13.14
C PHE A 281 -12.92 -7.09 12.56
N MET A 282 -13.00 -7.26 11.25
CA MET A 282 -14.20 -7.80 10.58
C MET A 282 -14.51 -9.23 11.04
N ALA A 283 -13.49 -10.07 11.18
CA ALA A 283 -13.67 -11.44 11.68
C ALA A 283 -14.16 -11.46 13.13
N THR A 284 -13.58 -10.64 14.02
CA THR A 284 -13.99 -10.59 15.43
C THR A 284 -15.41 -10.02 15.60
N VAL A 285 -15.76 -9.00 14.79
CA VAL A 285 -17.13 -8.47 14.76
C VAL A 285 -18.13 -9.56 14.31
N PHE A 286 -17.80 -10.33 13.27
CA PHE A 286 -18.62 -11.45 12.83
C PHE A 286 -18.77 -12.52 13.93
N GLU A 287 -17.68 -12.92 14.57
CA GLU A 287 -17.68 -13.89 15.68
C GLU A 287 -18.46 -13.40 16.89
N SER A 288 -18.54 -12.08 17.12
CA SER A 288 -19.37 -11.47 18.18
C SER A 288 -20.88 -11.54 17.92
N GLY A 289 -21.28 -12.06 16.74
CA GLY A 289 -22.68 -12.24 16.32
C GLY A 289 -23.23 -11.14 15.41
N VAL A 290 -22.40 -10.23 14.90
CA VAL A 290 -22.77 -9.21 13.90
C VAL A 290 -22.56 -9.79 12.51
N THR A 291 -23.49 -10.65 12.07
CA THR A 291 -23.33 -11.43 10.82
C THR A 291 -23.43 -10.57 9.55
N GLU A 292 -24.07 -9.39 9.64
CA GLU A 292 -24.24 -8.45 8.54
C GLU A 292 -22.94 -7.80 8.05
N ILE A 293 -21.83 -7.96 8.77
CA ILE A 293 -20.49 -7.54 8.30
C ILE A 293 -19.92 -8.48 7.23
N ALA A 294 -20.44 -9.70 7.14
CA ALA A 294 -20.07 -10.67 6.11
C ALA A 294 -21.03 -10.62 4.92
N LYS A 295 -20.53 -10.83 3.70
CA LYS A 295 -21.35 -10.92 2.49
C LYS A 295 -22.31 -12.11 2.63
N ASP A 296 -23.58 -11.86 2.39
CA ASP A 296 -24.66 -12.84 2.54
C ASP A 296 -24.73 -13.51 3.94
N GLY A 297 -24.14 -12.86 4.96
CA GLY A 297 -24.11 -13.37 6.34
C GLY A 297 -23.14 -14.54 6.55
N ASP A 298 -22.24 -14.81 5.61
CA ASP A 298 -21.27 -15.92 5.69
C ASP A 298 -19.85 -15.39 5.41
N ALA A 299 -18.99 -15.43 6.41
CA ALA A 299 -17.61 -14.96 6.32
C ALA A 299 -16.78 -15.68 5.22
N ARG A 300 -17.19 -16.88 4.77
CA ARG A 300 -16.57 -17.59 3.64
C ARG A 300 -16.76 -16.87 2.30
N ASN A 301 -17.77 -16.01 2.19
CA ASN A 301 -18.03 -15.19 1.03
C ASN A 301 -17.26 -13.85 1.08
N GLY A 302 -16.45 -13.62 2.14
CA GLY A 302 -15.74 -12.39 2.41
C GLY A 302 -16.57 -11.37 3.19
N PHE A 303 -15.99 -10.20 3.43
CA PHE A 303 -16.58 -9.12 4.23
C PHE A 303 -17.07 -7.98 3.36
N ILE A 304 -17.93 -7.12 3.94
CA ILE A 304 -18.52 -5.97 3.22
C ILE A 304 -17.51 -4.84 2.94
N TRP A 305 -16.43 -4.78 3.72
CA TRP A 305 -15.35 -3.83 3.54
C TRP A 305 -14.07 -4.56 3.08
N PRO A 306 -13.17 -3.87 2.36
CA PRO A 306 -11.93 -4.48 1.93
C PRO A 306 -10.96 -4.72 3.10
N SER A 307 -10.12 -5.74 2.92
CA SER A 307 -8.91 -5.97 3.69
C SER A 307 -7.70 -5.39 2.96
N TYR A 308 -6.86 -4.63 3.65
CA TYR A 308 -5.63 -4.13 3.06
C TYR A 308 -4.70 -5.26 2.60
N VAL A 309 -4.55 -6.30 3.43
CA VAL A 309 -3.66 -7.42 3.13
C VAL A 309 -4.23 -8.31 2.01
N GLU A 310 -5.52 -8.61 2.04
CA GLU A 310 -6.14 -9.54 1.08
C GLU A 310 -6.47 -8.85 -0.26
N ASP A 311 -7.17 -7.71 -0.20
CA ASP A 311 -7.77 -7.08 -1.38
C ASP A 311 -6.85 -6.06 -2.06
N ILE A 312 -5.85 -5.53 -1.34
CA ILE A 312 -4.90 -4.54 -1.86
C ILE A 312 -3.51 -5.14 -2.02
N MET A 313 -2.85 -5.56 -0.92
CA MET A 313 -1.49 -6.11 -1.02
C MET A 313 -1.45 -7.44 -1.78
N GLY A 314 -2.49 -8.28 -1.66
CA GLY A 314 -2.57 -9.55 -2.37
C GLY A 314 -2.36 -9.38 -3.87
N PRO A 315 -3.28 -8.72 -4.59
CA PRO A 315 -3.18 -8.53 -6.04
C PRO A 315 -2.07 -7.57 -6.47
N GLU A 316 -1.77 -6.51 -5.69
CA GLU A 316 -0.86 -5.45 -6.11
C GLU A 316 0.61 -5.73 -5.77
N LEU A 317 0.88 -6.55 -4.75
CA LEU A 317 2.23 -6.88 -4.29
C LEU A 317 2.51 -8.39 -4.30
N PHE A 318 1.74 -9.18 -3.57
CA PHE A 318 2.04 -10.60 -3.37
C PHE A 318 1.94 -11.42 -4.66
N ASP A 319 0.99 -11.11 -5.52
CA ASP A 319 0.83 -11.77 -6.81
C ASP A 319 2.02 -11.51 -7.75
N TYR A 320 2.69 -10.38 -7.60
CA TYR A 320 3.95 -10.05 -8.28
C TYR A 320 5.21 -10.56 -7.56
N GLY A 321 5.04 -11.26 -6.45
CA GLY A 321 6.15 -11.79 -5.66
C GLY A 321 6.76 -10.78 -4.68
N TYR A 322 6.25 -9.56 -4.58
CA TYR A 322 6.71 -8.59 -3.58
C TYR A 322 6.17 -8.96 -2.21
N GLY A 323 7.04 -8.87 -1.21
CA GLY A 323 6.66 -9.10 0.18
C GLY A 323 7.73 -8.61 1.14
N PRO A 324 7.44 -8.60 2.44
CA PRO A 324 8.35 -8.09 3.45
C PRO A 324 9.72 -8.78 3.41
N PHE A 325 10.75 -7.99 3.26
CA PHE A 325 12.15 -8.41 3.30
C PHE A 325 12.88 -7.56 4.34
N ARG A 326 13.35 -8.20 5.39
CA ARG A 326 13.97 -7.54 6.54
C ARG A 326 15.41 -7.90 6.67
N TRP A 327 16.23 -6.93 7.15
CA TRP A 327 17.58 -7.20 7.59
C TRP A 327 17.93 -6.47 8.88
N VAL A 328 18.84 -7.06 9.64
CA VAL A 328 19.38 -6.52 10.88
C VAL A 328 20.90 -6.61 10.81
N CYS A 329 21.58 -5.49 11.02
CA CYS A 329 23.03 -5.45 11.17
C CYS A 329 23.41 -5.96 12.56
N LEU A 330 23.96 -7.18 12.65
CA LEU A 330 24.26 -7.83 13.93
C LEU A 330 25.40 -7.16 14.71
N SER A 331 26.18 -6.31 14.06
CA SER A 331 27.17 -5.46 14.73
C SER A 331 26.54 -4.43 15.66
N GLY A 332 25.26 -4.08 15.46
CA GLY A 332 24.59 -2.99 16.14
C GLY A 332 25.09 -1.60 15.76
N LYS A 333 25.99 -1.50 14.77
CA LYS A 333 26.57 -0.23 14.33
C LYS A 333 25.69 0.47 13.32
N ARG A 334 25.51 1.79 13.50
CA ARG A 334 24.75 2.63 12.56
C ARG A 334 25.44 2.72 11.20
N GLU A 335 26.78 2.73 11.19
CA GLU A 335 27.57 2.78 9.96
C GLU A 335 27.31 1.58 9.05
N ASP A 336 27.14 0.39 9.64
CA ASP A 336 26.80 -0.82 8.89
C ASP A 336 25.39 -0.72 8.30
N LEU A 337 24.43 -0.13 9.03
CA LEU A 337 23.08 0.09 8.52
C LEU A 337 23.08 1.05 7.32
N ILE A 338 23.76 2.18 7.43
CA ILE A 338 23.90 3.15 6.33
C ILE A 338 24.58 2.51 5.11
N ALA A 339 25.60 1.70 5.33
CA ALA A 339 26.27 0.97 4.25
C ALA A 339 25.34 -0.04 3.56
N THR A 340 24.48 -0.73 4.32
CA THR A 340 23.46 -1.63 3.76
C THR A 340 22.37 -0.87 3.03
N ASP A 341 21.95 0.32 3.49
CA ASP A 341 20.98 1.17 2.78
C ASP A 341 21.50 1.57 1.39
N HIS A 342 22.74 2.05 1.29
CA HIS A 342 23.37 2.37 0.02
C HIS A 342 23.47 1.14 -0.90
N ALA A 343 23.93 0.01 -0.36
CA ALA A 343 24.05 -1.22 -1.13
C ALA A 343 22.68 -1.74 -1.64
N ALA A 344 21.62 -1.58 -0.85
CA ALA A 344 20.26 -1.93 -1.27
C ALA A 344 19.76 -1.00 -2.40
N MET A 345 19.99 0.31 -2.29
CA MET A 345 19.67 1.26 -3.37
C MET A 345 20.39 0.94 -4.68
N ASP A 346 21.66 0.54 -4.61
CA ASP A 346 22.45 0.14 -5.80
C ASP A 346 21.87 -1.10 -6.51
N CYS A 347 21.12 -1.95 -5.79
CA CYS A 347 20.49 -3.16 -6.32
C CYS A 347 19.07 -2.92 -6.85
N ILE A 348 18.44 -1.78 -6.56
CA ILE A 348 17.06 -1.48 -6.92
C ILE A 348 17.04 -0.60 -8.17
N ASP A 349 16.37 -1.07 -9.24
CA ASP A 349 16.00 -0.22 -10.37
C ASP A 349 14.64 0.45 -10.11
N PRO A 350 14.61 1.75 -9.77
CA PRO A 350 13.37 2.44 -9.43
C PRO A 350 12.41 2.62 -10.62
N ASN A 351 12.84 2.24 -11.84
CA ASN A 351 12.04 2.38 -13.05
C ASN A 351 11.39 1.05 -13.49
N ARG A 352 11.72 -0.07 -12.85
CA ARG A 352 11.21 -1.38 -13.23
C ARG A 352 9.72 -1.54 -12.90
N ARG A 353 9.33 -1.28 -11.65
CA ARG A 353 7.93 -1.31 -11.17
C ARG A 353 7.71 -0.22 -10.11
N GLY A 354 6.44 0.14 -9.88
CA GLY A 354 6.07 1.14 -8.86
C GLY A 354 6.62 0.80 -7.47
N GLN A 355 6.53 -0.49 -7.07
CA GLN A 355 7.04 -0.94 -5.78
C GLN A 355 8.57 -0.80 -5.64
N ASP A 356 9.34 -0.97 -6.71
CA ASP A 356 10.79 -0.75 -6.68
C ASP A 356 11.13 0.74 -6.47
N ARG A 357 10.34 1.62 -7.10
CA ARG A 357 10.46 3.07 -6.86
C ARG A 357 10.16 3.42 -5.40
N ASP A 358 9.09 2.88 -4.85
CA ASP A 358 8.70 3.10 -3.45
C ASP A 358 9.76 2.57 -2.49
N ASN A 359 10.31 1.38 -2.75
CA ASN A 359 11.42 0.82 -1.99
C ASN A 359 12.66 1.73 -2.02
N TYR A 360 13.01 2.26 -3.19
CA TYR A 360 14.14 3.16 -3.37
C TYR A 360 13.97 4.45 -2.54
N ILE A 361 12.79 5.08 -2.65
CA ILE A 361 12.45 6.30 -1.89
C ILE A 361 12.45 6.01 -0.39
N TRP A 362 11.84 4.90 0.02
CA TRP A 362 11.78 4.48 1.41
C TRP A 362 13.16 4.35 2.06
N ILE A 363 14.11 3.69 1.37
CA ILE A 363 15.48 3.54 1.89
C ILE A 363 16.27 4.85 1.81
N ARG A 364 16.13 5.61 0.72
CA ARG A 364 16.79 6.91 0.55
C ARG A 364 16.47 7.85 1.73
N ASP A 365 15.21 7.89 2.11
CA ASP A 365 14.70 8.83 3.11
C ASP A 365 14.61 8.22 4.52
N ALA A 366 15.10 6.98 4.70
CA ALA A 366 14.98 6.24 5.95
C ALA A 366 15.59 6.97 7.15
N GLU A 367 16.75 7.61 6.96
CA GLU A 367 17.43 8.37 8.02
C GLU A 367 16.66 9.65 8.39
N ALA A 368 16.19 10.40 7.38
CA ALA A 368 15.44 11.63 7.59
C ALA A 368 14.09 11.36 8.31
N ASN A 369 13.49 10.20 8.06
CA ASN A 369 12.21 9.77 8.64
C ASN A 369 12.36 8.95 9.93
N ASN A 370 13.56 8.82 10.48
CA ASN A 370 13.83 8.06 11.71
C ASN A 370 13.28 6.62 11.67
N LEU A 371 13.46 5.92 10.54
CA LEU A 371 12.89 4.58 10.32
C LEU A 371 13.64 3.44 11.02
N VAL A 372 14.33 3.73 12.11
CA VAL A 372 14.95 2.72 12.98
C VAL A 372 14.17 2.60 14.27
N VAL A 373 13.70 1.39 14.59
CA VAL A 373 12.98 1.11 15.82
C VAL A 373 13.68 0.00 16.60
N GLY A 374 14.31 0.39 17.68
CA GLY A 374 14.91 -0.52 18.66
C GLY A 374 16.25 -1.15 18.28
N THR A 375 16.59 -1.30 17.00
CA THR A 375 17.86 -1.87 16.53
C THR A 375 18.23 -1.37 15.14
N GLN A 376 19.45 -1.67 14.68
CA GLN A 376 19.92 -1.32 13.34
C GLN A 376 19.31 -2.26 12.29
N ALA A 377 18.06 -1.97 11.89
CA ALA A 377 17.25 -2.81 11.03
C ALA A 377 16.48 -2.00 9.96
N ARG A 378 16.19 -2.65 8.83
CA ARG A 378 15.33 -2.13 7.77
C ARG A 378 14.33 -3.18 7.30
N ILE A 379 13.30 -2.70 6.62
CA ILE A 379 12.32 -3.51 5.90
C ILE A 379 12.06 -2.87 4.53
N LEU A 380 11.98 -3.71 3.50
CA LEU A 380 11.47 -3.38 2.18
C LEU A 380 10.41 -4.40 1.77
N TYR A 381 9.67 -4.10 0.72
CA TYR A 381 8.81 -5.07 0.03
C TYR A 381 9.47 -5.45 -1.28
N GLN A 382 10.22 -6.56 -1.29
CA GLN A 382 11.01 -7.01 -2.43
C GLN A 382 10.52 -8.34 -2.99
N ASP A 383 10.67 -8.50 -4.31
CA ASP A 383 10.45 -9.74 -5.02
C ASP A 383 11.64 -10.71 -4.91
N ALA A 384 11.54 -11.88 -5.54
CA ALA A 384 12.57 -12.92 -5.44
C ALA A 384 13.94 -12.44 -5.91
N GLN A 385 13.99 -11.75 -7.06
CA GLN A 385 15.25 -11.28 -7.63
C GLN A 385 15.87 -10.17 -6.79
N GLY A 386 15.07 -9.17 -6.38
CA GLY A 386 15.55 -8.09 -5.52
C GLY A 386 16.06 -8.59 -4.17
N ARG A 387 15.37 -9.56 -3.55
CA ARG A 387 15.86 -10.21 -2.31
C ARG A 387 17.22 -10.90 -2.52
N MET A 388 17.39 -11.64 -3.61
CA MET A 388 18.64 -12.32 -3.93
C MET A 388 19.80 -11.35 -4.17
N ASP A 389 19.58 -10.31 -4.97
CA ASP A 389 20.59 -9.33 -5.34
C ASP A 389 21.09 -8.55 -4.12
N ILE A 390 20.17 -8.05 -3.31
CA ILE A 390 20.49 -7.34 -2.06
C ILE A 390 21.22 -8.28 -1.09
N ALA A 391 20.73 -9.51 -0.88
CA ALA A 391 21.34 -10.46 0.03
C ALA A 391 22.75 -10.89 -0.39
N LEU A 392 22.97 -11.14 -1.70
CA LEU A 392 24.30 -11.46 -2.24
C LEU A 392 25.25 -10.28 -2.10
N ARG A 393 24.79 -9.06 -2.33
CA ARG A 393 25.59 -7.85 -2.12
C ARG A 393 26.00 -7.71 -0.66
N PHE A 394 25.08 -7.89 0.27
CA PHE A 394 25.38 -7.85 1.71
C PHE A 394 26.35 -8.97 2.12
N ASN A 395 26.12 -10.21 1.64
CA ASN A 395 27.02 -11.32 1.98
C ASN A 395 28.44 -11.07 1.44
N LYS A 396 28.58 -10.43 0.28
CA LYS A 396 29.87 -10.00 -0.25
C LYS A 396 30.52 -8.93 0.64
N MET A 397 29.78 -7.92 1.09
CA MET A 397 30.30 -6.88 1.99
C MET A 397 30.79 -7.45 3.31
N VAL A 398 30.09 -8.47 3.86
CA VAL A 398 30.55 -9.22 5.05
C VAL A 398 31.85 -9.97 4.75
N ARG A 399 31.95 -10.63 3.60
CA ARG A 399 33.15 -11.37 3.15
C ARG A 399 34.36 -10.46 3.01
N ASP A 400 34.17 -9.27 2.48
CA ASP A 400 35.22 -8.28 2.26
C ASP A 400 35.58 -7.50 3.54
N GLY A 401 34.83 -7.71 4.64
CA GLY A 401 35.04 -7.05 5.93
C GLY A 401 34.57 -5.59 5.96
N GLU A 402 33.71 -5.18 5.01
CA GLU A 402 33.16 -3.83 4.94
C GLU A 402 32.13 -3.60 6.06
N ILE A 403 31.35 -4.63 6.39
CA ILE A 403 30.32 -4.64 7.46
C ILE A 403 30.41 -5.92 8.29
N GLY A 404 29.79 -5.89 9.48
CA GLY A 404 29.57 -7.09 10.28
C GLY A 404 28.48 -8.01 9.70
N PRO A 405 28.29 -9.23 10.27
CA PRO A 405 27.25 -10.14 9.83
C PRO A 405 25.85 -9.51 9.84
N VAL A 406 25.02 -9.94 8.90
CA VAL A 406 23.64 -9.46 8.73
C VAL A 406 22.67 -10.62 8.89
N MET A 407 21.57 -10.42 9.61
CA MET A 407 20.46 -11.37 9.70
C MET A 407 19.35 -10.95 8.77
N LEU A 408 18.97 -11.81 7.84
CA LEU A 408 17.79 -11.66 7.00
C LEU A 408 16.57 -12.35 7.61
N GLY A 409 15.40 -11.83 7.33
CA GLY A 409 14.11 -12.43 7.65
C GLY A 409 12.99 -11.83 6.83
N ARG A 410 11.79 -12.31 7.07
CA ARG A 410 10.56 -11.74 6.50
C ARG A 410 9.44 -11.73 7.51
N ASP A 411 8.37 -11.03 7.19
CA ASP A 411 7.17 -11.05 8.00
C ASP A 411 6.32 -12.29 7.70
N HIS A 412 5.36 -12.60 8.56
CA HIS A 412 4.47 -13.74 8.39
C HIS A 412 3.42 -13.51 7.29
N HIS A 413 2.98 -12.29 7.04
CA HIS A 413 2.18 -11.96 5.86
C HIS A 413 3.11 -11.59 4.70
N ASP A 414 3.46 -12.58 3.94
CA ASP A 414 4.32 -12.50 2.78
C ASP A 414 3.65 -13.14 1.56
N VAL A 415 4.27 -13.01 0.40
CA VAL A 415 3.85 -13.67 -0.84
C VAL A 415 3.67 -15.18 -0.66
N SER A 416 4.45 -15.82 0.18
CA SER A 416 4.27 -17.23 0.58
C SER A 416 2.94 -17.50 1.30
N GLY A 417 2.26 -16.47 1.78
CA GLY A 417 0.85 -16.47 2.17
C GLY A 417 0.46 -17.55 3.15
N THR A 418 1.07 -17.56 4.34
CA THR A 418 0.87 -18.63 5.32
C THR A 418 0.15 -18.19 6.58
N ASP A 419 -0.39 -17.01 6.57
CA ASP A 419 -0.95 -16.35 7.72
C ASP A 419 -2.47 -16.22 7.56
N SER A 420 -3.30 -16.51 8.49
CA SER A 420 -4.73 -16.30 8.45
C SER A 420 -5.60 -17.53 8.24
N PRO A 421 -6.85 -17.57 8.74
CA PRO A 421 -8.00 -17.50 7.85
C PRO A 421 -8.32 -16.02 7.54
N PHE A 422 -8.90 -15.70 6.37
CA PHE A 422 -9.41 -14.35 6.02
C PHE A 422 -8.37 -13.26 5.77
N ARG A 423 -7.16 -13.63 5.33
CA ARG A 423 -6.11 -12.68 4.91
C ARG A 423 -5.64 -13.01 3.49
N GLU A 424 -4.34 -12.89 3.21
CA GLU A 424 -3.75 -13.05 1.89
C GLU A 424 -3.97 -14.40 1.21
N THR A 425 -4.47 -15.40 1.93
CA THR A 425 -4.80 -16.73 1.38
C THR A 425 -6.29 -16.96 1.16
N ALA A 426 -7.15 -16.07 1.60
CA ALA A 426 -8.61 -16.24 1.50
C ALA A 426 -9.10 -16.22 0.04
N ASN A 427 -8.39 -15.54 -0.86
CA ASN A 427 -8.69 -15.52 -2.28
C ASN A 427 -8.35 -16.83 -3.03
N ILE A 428 -7.64 -17.78 -2.41
CA ILE A 428 -7.35 -19.09 -2.99
C ILE A 428 -8.58 -19.98 -2.91
N LYS A 429 -9.14 -20.37 -4.05
CA LYS A 429 -10.47 -21.05 -4.14
C LYS A 429 -10.41 -22.56 -4.40
N ASP A 430 -9.24 -23.12 -4.68
CA ASP A 430 -9.07 -24.55 -5.04
C ASP A 430 -8.84 -25.49 -3.84
N GLY A 431 -8.94 -24.98 -2.60
CA GLY A 431 -8.70 -25.73 -1.37
C GLY A 431 -7.24 -25.74 -0.90
N SER A 432 -6.29 -25.18 -1.68
CA SER A 432 -4.89 -25.08 -1.24
C SER A 432 -4.64 -23.98 -0.20
N ASN A 433 -5.67 -23.28 0.20
CA ASN A 433 -5.67 -22.33 1.31
C ASN A 433 -5.68 -22.97 2.70
N VAL A 434 -5.45 -24.27 2.80
CA VAL A 434 -5.33 -24.96 4.09
C VAL A 434 -4.02 -24.53 4.76
N MET A 435 -4.14 -23.76 5.84
CA MET A 435 -3.03 -23.04 6.47
C MET A 435 -1.89 -23.95 6.93
N ALA A 436 -2.22 -25.09 7.53
CA ALA A 436 -1.23 -26.04 8.04
C ALA A 436 -0.36 -26.61 6.90
N ASP A 437 -0.95 -26.92 5.76
CA ASP A 437 -0.24 -27.47 4.61
C ASP A 437 0.69 -26.42 3.99
N MET A 438 0.22 -25.20 3.81
CA MET A 438 1.03 -24.11 3.26
C MET A 438 2.20 -23.76 4.19
N ALA A 439 1.94 -23.61 5.48
CA ALA A 439 2.97 -23.33 6.48
C ALA A 439 4.01 -24.44 6.55
N THR A 440 3.60 -25.69 6.49
CA THR A 440 4.49 -26.87 6.49
C THR A 440 5.34 -26.91 5.22
N GLN A 441 4.75 -26.64 4.05
CA GLN A 441 5.48 -26.56 2.78
C GLN A 441 6.57 -25.47 2.82
N CYS A 442 6.23 -24.27 3.29
CA CYS A 442 7.16 -23.17 3.44
C CYS A 442 8.30 -23.52 4.42
N PHE A 443 7.96 -24.04 5.59
CA PHE A 443 8.92 -24.49 6.60
C PHE A 443 9.88 -25.55 6.06
N ALA A 444 9.35 -26.63 5.48
CA ALA A 444 10.16 -27.74 4.96
C ALA A 444 11.06 -27.30 3.80
N GLY A 445 10.54 -26.46 2.90
CA GLY A 445 11.31 -25.93 1.78
C GLY A 445 12.48 -25.05 2.21
N ASN A 446 12.27 -24.18 3.19
CA ASN A 446 13.32 -23.32 3.74
C ASN A 446 14.36 -24.13 4.53
N ALA A 447 13.91 -25.12 5.32
CA ALA A 447 14.81 -26.02 6.05
C ALA A 447 15.71 -26.84 5.10
N ALA A 448 15.10 -27.43 4.04
CA ALA A 448 15.82 -28.25 3.08
C ALA A 448 16.89 -27.45 2.27
N ARG A 449 16.73 -26.13 2.14
CA ARG A 449 17.67 -25.25 1.46
C ARG A 449 18.74 -24.65 2.34
N GLY A 450 18.71 -24.94 3.64
CA GLY A 450 19.79 -24.58 4.57
C GLY A 450 19.69 -23.20 5.18
N MET A 451 18.49 -22.67 5.36
CA MET A 451 18.26 -21.46 6.17
C MET A 451 18.84 -21.64 7.57
N SER A 452 19.37 -20.57 8.15
CA SER A 452 20.00 -20.61 9.49
C SER A 452 18.99 -20.85 10.61
N LEU A 453 17.75 -20.37 10.41
CA LEU A 453 16.60 -20.54 11.28
C LEU A 453 15.37 -20.79 10.43
N VAL A 454 14.56 -21.74 10.83
CA VAL A 454 13.21 -21.93 10.30
C VAL A 454 12.23 -22.02 11.45
N THR A 455 11.03 -21.47 11.25
CA THR A 455 10.00 -21.43 12.27
C THR A 455 8.67 -21.92 11.71
N LEU A 456 7.92 -22.62 12.55
CA LEU A 456 6.51 -22.91 12.36
C LEU A 456 5.82 -22.44 13.65
N HIS A 457 4.93 -21.47 13.53
CA HIS A 457 4.35 -20.80 14.69
C HIS A 457 2.93 -20.29 14.42
N ASN A 458 2.24 -19.88 15.47
CA ASN A 458 0.84 -19.44 15.42
C ASN A 458 0.69 -17.92 15.17
N GLY A 459 1.55 -17.34 14.35
CA GLY A 459 1.52 -15.93 14.04
C GLY A 459 2.02 -15.04 15.19
N GLY A 460 2.52 -13.88 14.84
CA GLY A 460 3.02 -12.87 15.77
C GLY A 460 2.21 -11.59 15.77
N GLY A 461 1.16 -11.52 14.98
CA GLY A 461 0.34 -10.34 14.79
C GLY A 461 -1.13 -10.71 14.71
N THR A 462 -1.84 -10.16 13.75
CA THR A 462 -3.23 -10.50 13.45
C THR A 462 -3.40 -12.01 13.29
N GLY A 463 -4.42 -12.60 13.88
CA GLY A 463 -4.66 -14.04 13.83
C GLY A 463 -3.85 -14.86 14.83
N ILE A 464 -3.25 -14.25 15.85
CA ILE A 464 -2.58 -14.99 16.94
C ILE A 464 -3.51 -16.08 17.48
N GLY A 465 -2.99 -17.33 17.48
CA GLY A 465 -3.74 -18.51 17.94
C GLY A 465 -4.67 -19.12 16.89
N ASN A 466 -5.02 -18.39 15.83
CA ASN A 466 -5.92 -18.84 14.76
C ASN A 466 -5.19 -19.06 13.42
N ALA A 467 -3.92 -18.71 13.31
CA ALA A 467 -3.13 -18.83 12.10
C ALA A 467 -1.85 -19.64 12.36
N ILE A 468 -1.41 -20.38 11.34
CA ILE A 468 -0.13 -21.08 11.34
C ILE A 468 0.73 -20.48 10.27
N ASN A 469 1.98 -20.11 10.62
CA ASN A 469 2.91 -19.43 9.74
C ASN A 469 4.21 -20.20 9.61
N GLY A 470 4.78 -20.20 8.40
CA GLY A 470 6.17 -20.55 8.16
C GLY A 470 7.03 -19.29 8.08
N GLY A 471 8.18 -19.31 8.70
CA GLY A 471 9.15 -18.21 8.68
C GLY A 471 10.58 -18.69 8.58
N PHE A 472 11.50 -17.79 8.26
CA PHE A 472 12.92 -18.07 8.20
C PHE A 472 13.78 -16.94 8.77
N GLY A 473 15.02 -17.30 9.11
CA GLY A 473 16.12 -16.38 9.29
C GLY A 473 17.37 -16.92 8.59
N LEU A 474 18.12 -16.04 7.95
CA LEU A 474 19.38 -16.38 7.30
C LEU A 474 20.47 -15.42 7.77
N VAL A 475 21.53 -15.98 8.40
CA VAL A 475 22.70 -15.21 8.75
C VAL A 475 23.64 -15.15 7.55
N LEU A 476 23.95 -13.95 7.11
CA LEU A 476 24.96 -13.65 6.11
C LEU A 476 26.32 -13.57 6.83
N ASP A 477 27.15 -14.59 6.64
CA ASP A 477 28.46 -14.77 7.30
C ASP A 477 29.65 -14.52 6.36
N GLY A 478 29.39 -14.13 5.12
CA GLY A 478 30.38 -13.92 4.07
C GLY A 478 30.81 -15.19 3.33
N SER A 479 30.31 -16.37 3.69
CA SER A 479 30.73 -17.62 3.06
C SER A 479 30.05 -17.86 1.70
N GLU A 480 30.75 -18.59 0.81
CA GLU A 480 30.17 -19.09 -0.46
C GLU A 480 29.00 -20.05 -0.25
N ARG A 481 29.01 -20.79 0.87
CA ARG A 481 27.88 -21.64 1.26
C ARG A 481 26.61 -20.80 1.38
N VAL A 482 26.70 -19.63 2.01
CA VAL A 482 25.55 -18.73 2.17
C VAL A 482 25.11 -18.13 0.82
N ASP A 483 26.03 -17.84 -0.11
CA ASP A 483 25.64 -17.42 -1.47
C ASP A 483 24.74 -18.47 -2.16
N ASN A 484 25.06 -19.76 -2.00
CA ASN A 484 24.23 -20.85 -2.57
C ASN A 484 22.87 -20.97 -1.85
N VAL A 485 22.84 -20.78 -0.54
CA VAL A 485 21.58 -20.74 0.23
C VAL A 485 20.72 -19.58 -0.24
N ILE A 486 21.27 -18.37 -0.37
CA ILE A 486 20.55 -17.19 -0.87
C ILE A 486 19.87 -17.49 -2.20
N ARG A 487 20.62 -17.97 -3.20
CA ARG A 487 20.12 -18.24 -4.55
C ARG A 487 18.97 -19.26 -4.59
N SER A 488 19.04 -20.31 -3.77
CA SER A 488 18.02 -21.35 -3.77
C SER A 488 16.85 -21.04 -2.85
N SER A 489 17.11 -20.48 -1.66
CA SER A 489 16.09 -20.32 -0.64
C SER A 489 15.22 -19.10 -0.86
N LEU A 490 15.81 -17.93 -1.21
CA LEU A 490 15.02 -16.72 -1.40
C LEU A 490 14.16 -16.81 -2.66
N LEU A 491 14.66 -17.47 -3.70
CA LEU A 491 13.85 -17.79 -4.88
C LEU A 491 12.68 -18.70 -4.51
N TRP A 492 12.94 -19.80 -3.80
CA TRP A 492 11.91 -20.74 -3.37
C TRP A 492 10.85 -20.09 -2.49
N ASP A 493 11.27 -19.34 -1.48
CA ASP A 493 10.34 -18.75 -0.50
C ASP A 493 9.31 -17.85 -1.17
N VAL A 494 9.73 -17.05 -2.15
CA VAL A 494 8.83 -16.19 -2.92
C VAL A 494 8.02 -16.96 -3.94
N MET A 495 8.72 -17.71 -4.83
CA MET A 495 8.06 -18.29 -6.01
C MET A 495 7.13 -19.45 -5.67
N CYS A 496 7.28 -20.12 -4.52
CA CYS A 496 6.30 -21.09 -4.08
C CYS A 496 4.94 -20.45 -3.74
N GLY A 497 4.93 -19.20 -3.26
CA GLY A 497 3.72 -18.42 -3.04
C GLY A 497 3.10 -17.95 -4.37
N VAL A 498 3.90 -17.41 -5.28
CA VAL A 498 3.45 -17.03 -6.62
C VAL A 498 2.82 -18.23 -7.35
N ALA A 499 3.46 -19.40 -7.27
CA ALA A 499 2.92 -20.63 -7.89
C ALA A 499 1.53 -20.99 -7.34
N ARG A 500 1.34 -20.97 -6.01
CA ARG A 500 0.03 -21.27 -5.42
C ARG A 500 -1.04 -20.26 -5.83
N ARG A 501 -0.70 -18.96 -5.84
CA ARG A 501 -1.59 -17.88 -6.26
C ARG A 501 -1.93 -17.97 -7.74
N GLY A 502 -0.98 -18.37 -8.60
CA GLY A 502 -1.22 -18.65 -10.01
C GLY A 502 -2.19 -19.81 -10.20
N TRP A 503 -2.05 -20.89 -9.42
CA TRP A 503 -3.01 -22.02 -9.43
C TRP A 503 -4.39 -21.62 -8.89
N ALA A 504 -4.47 -20.63 -8.00
CA ALA A 504 -5.74 -20.02 -7.59
C ALA A 504 -6.34 -19.09 -8.66
N ARG A 505 -5.69 -18.93 -9.80
CA ARG A 505 -6.08 -18.12 -10.98
C ARG A 505 -5.98 -16.61 -10.77
N ASN A 506 -5.13 -16.17 -9.85
CA ASN A 506 -4.83 -14.77 -9.71
C ASN A 506 -4.06 -14.30 -10.94
N ALA A 507 -4.59 -13.29 -11.63
CA ALA A 507 -4.09 -12.87 -12.93
C ALA A 507 -2.62 -12.41 -12.87
N HIS A 508 -2.25 -11.59 -11.89
CA HIS A 508 -0.89 -11.07 -11.74
C HIS A 508 0.12 -12.16 -11.34
N SER A 509 -0.32 -13.19 -10.59
CA SER A 509 0.54 -14.34 -10.29
C SER A 509 0.77 -15.24 -11.52
N ILE A 510 -0.22 -15.35 -12.40
CA ILE A 510 -0.05 -16.05 -13.69
C ILE A 510 0.91 -15.29 -14.59
N GLU A 511 0.80 -13.95 -14.65
CA GLU A 511 1.73 -13.08 -15.36
C GLU A 511 3.16 -13.28 -14.84
N THR A 512 3.36 -13.14 -13.53
CA THR A 512 4.67 -13.30 -12.86
C THR A 512 5.28 -14.69 -13.10
N ALA A 513 4.48 -15.75 -12.99
CA ALA A 513 4.96 -17.11 -13.26
C ALA A 513 5.29 -17.32 -14.75
N THR A 514 4.59 -16.64 -15.65
CA THR A 514 4.87 -16.66 -17.09
C THR A 514 6.18 -15.94 -17.40
N GLU A 515 6.40 -14.75 -16.84
CA GLU A 515 7.67 -14.01 -16.94
C GLU A 515 8.83 -14.88 -16.42
N PHE A 516 8.69 -15.45 -15.22
CA PHE A 516 9.69 -16.36 -14.65
C PHE A 516 10.04 -17.51 -15.58
N ASN A 517 9.04 -18.16 -16.18
CA ASN A 517 9.26 -19.28 -17.09
C ASN A 517 9.97 -18.87 -18.39
N HIS A 518 9.85 -17.62 -18.82
CA HIS A 518 10.58 -17.09 -19.98
C HIS A 518 12.03 -16.76 -19.65
N GLU A 519 12.32 -16.32 -18.43
CA GLU A 519 13.65 -15.91 -18.00
C GLU A 519 14.52 -17.10 -17.52
N HIS A 520 13.89 -18.20 -17.07
CA HIS A 520 14.56 -19.33 -16.46
C HIS A 520 14.39 -20.59 -17.33
N ASN A 521 15.50 -21.13 -17.82
CA ASN A 521 15.49 -22.37 -18.65
C ASN A 521 15.62 -23.66 -17.81
N ASP A 522 16.04 -23.54 -16.57
CA ASP A 522 16.34 -24.65 -15.63
C ASP A 522 15.26 -24.86 -14.57
N ALA A 523 14.27 -23.98 -14.50
CA ALA A 523 13.14 -24.06 -13.60
C ALA A 523 11.86 -23.62 -14.31
N GLN A 524 10.73 -24.26 -13.99
CA GLN A 524 9.44 -23.92 -14.57
C GLN A 524 8.33 -24.03 -13.54
N ILE A 525 7.49 -23.00 -13.47
CA ILE A 525 6.25 -23.00 -12.70
C ILE A 525 5.13 -23.45 -13.62
N THR A 526 4.45 -24.53 -13.28
CA THR A 526 3.27 -24.98 -14.03
C THR A 526 2.09 -24.02 -13.76
N LEU A 527 1.29 -23.80 -14.80
CA LEU A 527 0.12 -22.92 -14.74
C LEU A 527 -1.16 -23.72 -15.00
N PRO A 528 -2.30 -23.30 -14.42
CA PRO A 528 -3.59 -23.92 -14.70
C PRO A 528 -4.02 -23.64 -16.14
N TYR A 529 -4.77 -24.56 -16.75
CA TYR A 529 -5.51 -24.24 -17.96
C TYR A 529 -6.67 -23.32 -17.60
N LEU A 530 -6.69 -22.13 -18.21
CA LEU A 530 -7.79 -21.19 -18.04
C LEU A 530 -8.91 -21.57 -19.00
N VAL A 531 -10.10 -21.77 -18.46
CA VAL A 531 -11.32 -22.01 -19.23
C VAL A 531 -12.14 -20.73 -19.18
N ASP A 532 -12.70 -20.36 -20.34
CA ASP A 532 -13.60 -19.21 -20.43
C ASP A 532 -14.82 -19.44 -19.51
N ASP A 533 -15.09 -18.49 -18.63
CA ASP A 533 -16.19 -18.54 -17.65
C ASP A 533 -17.56 -18.69 -18.37
N ALA A 534 -17.70 -18.05 -19.54
CA ALA A 534 -18.91 -18.19 -20.35
C ALA A 534 -19.14 -19.63 -20.87
N LEU A 535 -18.05 -20.39 -21.08
CA LEU A 535 -18.14 -21.80 -21.44
C LEU A 535 -18.61 -22.65 -20.24
N ILE A 536 -18.08 -22.36 -19.05
CA ILE A 536 -18.46 -23.06 -17.81
C ILE A 536 -19.94 -22.77 -17.50
N ASP A 537 -20.35 -21.53 -17.55
CA ASP A 537 -21.74 -21.08 -17.34
C ASP A 537 -22.72 -21.73 -18.34
N GLY A 538 -22.24 -22.00 -19.56
CA GLY A 538 -23.00 -22.69 -20.59
C GLY A 538 -23.15 -24.21 -20.35
N LEU A 539 -22.21 -24.81 -19.62
CA LEU A 539 -22.21 -26.26 -19.32
C LEU A 539 -22.98 -26.61 -18.03
N VAL A 540 -23.13 -25.66 -17.12
CA VAL A 540 -23.80 -25.87 -15.81
C VAL A 540 -25.29 -25.51 -15.88
N LYS A 541 -25.77 -24.95 -16.99
CA LYS A 541 -27.20 -24.77 -17.29
C LYS A 541 -27.76 -26.03 -17.92
#